data_a8bec2017a530aa534e3d497ec248ba9
#
_entry.id   a8bec2017a530aa534e3d497ec248ba9
#
_cell.length_a   1.000
_cell.length_b   1.000
_cell.length_c   1.000
_cell.angle_alpha   90.00
_cell.angle_beta   90.00
_cell.angle_gamma   90.00
#
_symmetry.space_group_name_H-M   'P 1'
#
loop_
_entity.id
_entity.type
_entity.pdbx_description
1 polymer ?
#
loop_
_entity_poly.entity_id
_entity_poly.type
_entity_poly.pdbx_seq_one_letter_code
_entity_poly.pdbx_strand_id
1 'polypeptide(L)'
;MIKQLTPNIPDYELLDTGDGEKLERFGDYVVRRPEPQAIWRKSLSEGKWLAADASFLRSNKGEERGEWRLKPEMPSRWTVKFDYKEMHLRMRLALTSFKHVGIFPEQSANWEFIYDTIHDLRKEGIERPKVLNL
;
A
#
# COMPACT_ATOMS: atom_id res chain seq x y z
N MET A 1 -24.82 -3.78 9.60
CA MET A 1 -23.80 -4.83 9.28
C MET A 1 -22.48 -4.13 8.99
N ILE A 2 -21.44 -4.43 9.73
CA ILE A 2 -20.10 -3.91 9.44
C ILE A 2 -19.58 -4.70 8.25
N LYS A 3 -19.43 -4.04 7.09
CA LYS A 3 -18.80 -4.64 5.94
C LYS A 3 -17.28 -4.56 6.16
N GLN A 4 -16.64 -5.70 6.30
CA GLN A 4 -15.17 -5.75 6.34
C GLN A 4 -14.63 -5.30 4.98
N LEU A 5 -13.90 -4.20 4.99
CA LEU A 5 -13.30 -3.66 3.78
C LEU A 5 -11.84 -4.14 3.74
N THR A 6 -11.56 -5.07 2.86
CA THR A 6 -10.19 -5.46 2.53
C THR A 6 -9.75 -4.77 1.25
N PRO A 7 -8.48 -4.38 1.12
CA PRO A 7 -7.98 -3.82 -0.13
C PRO A 7 -8.23 -4.77 -1.32
N ASN A 8 -8.88 -4.25 -2.36
CA ASN A 8 -9.14 -5.00 -3.59
C ASN A 8 -8.20 -4.50 -4.70
N ILE A 9 -6.91 -4.66 -4.48
CA ILE A 9 -5.87 -4.26 -5.43
C ILE A 9 -5.12 -5.53 -5.83
N PRO A 10 -5.27 -6.06 -7.07
CA PRO A 10 -4.55 -7.25 -7.52
C PRO A 10 -3.02 -7.14 -7.38
N ASP A 11 -2.49 -5.93 -7.57
CA ASP A 11 -1.05 -5.64 -7.44
C ASP A 11 -0.60 -5.43 -5.98
N TYR A 12 -1.47 -5.63 -5.00
CA TYR A 12 -1.13 -5.53 -3.58
C TYR A 12 -1.54 -6.77 -2.80
N GLU A 13 -0.67 -7.22 -1.90
CA GLU A 13 -0.98 -8.29 -0.96
C GLU A 13 -0.21 -8.09 0.36
N LEU A 14 -0.91 -8.17 1.48
CA LEU A 14 -0.29 -8.28 2.79
C LEU A 14 0.09 -9.74 3.02
N LEU A 15 1.38 -10.07 2.92
CA LEU A 15 1.88 -11.43 3.01
C LEU A 15 1.96 -11.93 4.44
N ASP A 16 2.44 -11.09 5.36
CA ASP A 16 2.56 -11.40 6.78
C ASP A 16 2.76 -10.15 7.62
N THR A 17 2.43 -10.25 8.91
CA THR A 17 2.71 -9.22 9.92
C THR A 17 3.15 -9.89 11.22
N GLY A 18 4.00 -9.22 11.97
CA GLY A 18 4.42 -9.70 13.29
C GLY A 18 5.74 -9.11 13.73
N ASP A 19 6.02 -9.22 15.02
CA ASP A 19 7.25 -8.75 15.65
C ASP A 19 7.60 -7.29 15.29
N GLY A 20 6.57 -6.42 15.18
CA GLY A 20 6.72 -5.00 14.87
C GLY A 20 6.98 -4.69 13.40
N GLU A 21 6.73 -5.63 12.49
CA GLU A 21 6.99 -5.50 11.06
C GLU A 21 5.83 -6.01 10.21
N LYS A 22 5.82 -5.62 8.94
CA LYS A 22 4.95 -6.17 7.90
C LYS A 22 5.71 -6.47 6.62
N LEU A 23 5.27 -7.52 5.95
CA LEU A 23 5.77 -8.00 4.68
C LEU A 23 4.66 -7.85 3.64
N GLU A 24 4.88 -7.06 2.62
CA GLU A 24 3.87 -6.70 1.63
C GLU A 24 4.41 -6.88 0.22
N ARG A 25 3.55 -7.33 -0.69
CA ARG A 25 3.84 -7.33 -2.13
C ARG A 25 3.17 -6.13 -2.79
N PHE A 26 3.93 -5.39 -3.58
CA PHE A 26 3.45 -4.31 -4.43
C PHE A 26 3.91 -4.56 -5.88
N GLY A 27 2.99 -5.02 -6.72
CA GLY A 27 3.33 -5.50 -8.06
C GLY A 27 4.21 -6.75 -7.99
N ASP A 28 5.37 -6.68 -8.59
CA ASP A 28 6.35 -7.77 -8.62
C ASP A 28 7.30 -7.80 -7.40
N TYR A 29 7.25 -6.78 -6.54
CA TYR A 29 8.24 -6.59 -5.49
C TYR A 29 7.68 -6.75 -4.09
N VAL A 30 8.45 -7.40 -3.24
CA VAL A 30 8.14 -7.62 -1.82
C VAL A 30 8.96 -6.67 -0.96
N VAL A 31 8.28 -5.93 -0.10
CA VAL A 31 8.91 -4.99 0.82
C VAL A 31 8.65 -5.38 2.27
N ARG A 32 9.69 -5.24 3.09
CA ARG A 32 9.65 -5.42 4.54
C ARG A 32 9.82 -4.06 5.20
N ARG A 33 8.89 -3.69 6.07
CA ARG A 33 8.91 -2.39 6.74
C ARG A 33 8.30 -2.45 8.14
N PRO A 34 8.61 -1.44 8.99
CA PRO A 34 8.09 -1.38 10.35
C PRO A 34 6.56 -1.26 10.40
N GLU A 35 5.95 -2.01 11.32
CA GLU A 35 4.56 -1.91 11.73
C GLU A 35 4.46 -2.11 13.25
N PRO A 36 4.60 -1.04 14.04
CA PRO A 36 4.65 -1.14 15.50
C PRO A 36 3.41 -1.79 16.14
N GLN A 37 2.28 -1.75 15.46
CA GLN A 37 1.03 -2.33 15.94
C GLN A 37 0.99 -3.85 15.83
N ALA A 38 1.88 -4.46 15.03
CA ALA A 38 1.98 -5.91 14.85
C ALA A 38 2.76 -6.56 16.00
N ILE A 39 2.16 -6.63 17.17
CA ILE A 39 2.77 -7.13 18.42
C ILE A 39 2.78 -8.68 18.54
N TRP A 40 2.08 -9.36 17.64
CA TRP A 40 2.07 -10.83 17.54
C TRP A 40 3.30 -11.36 16.81
N ARG A 41 3.49 -12.68 16.84
CA ARG A 41 4.58 -13.33 16.13
C ARG A 41 4.30 -13.45 14.62
N LYS A 42 5.37 -13.41 13.84
CA LYS A 42 5.33 -13.71 12.41
C LYS A 42 4.80 -15.12 12.15
N SER A 43 4.01 -15.29 11.10
CA SER A 43 3.47 -16.58 10.66
C SER A 43 4.36 -17.26 9.63
N LEU A 44 5.01 -16.49 8.77
CA LEU A 44 5.94 -17.01 7.76
C LEU A 44 7.34 -17.24 8.35
N SER A 45 8.07 -18.15 7.74
CA SER A 45 9.46 -18.44 8.12
C SER A 45 10.37 -17.23 7.91
N GLU A 46 11.44 -17.14 8.70
CA GLU A 46 12.44 -16.08 8.55
C GLU A 46 13.03 -16.03 7.13
N GLY A 47 13.19 -17.18 6.46
CA GLY A 47 13.64 -17.22 5.06
C GLY A 47 12.74 -16.45 4.11
N LYS A 48 11.43 -16.46 4.31
CA LYS A 48 10.48 -15.67 3.52
C LYS A 48 10.64 -14.18 3.75
N TRP A 49 10.88 -13.76 4.97
CA TRP A 49 11.13 -12.37 5.33
C TRP A 49 12.47 -11.86 4.80
N LEU A 50 13.52 -12.68 4.85
CA LEU A 50 14.83 -12.36 4.28
C LEU A 50 14.84 -12.31 2.75
N ALA A 51 13.88 -12.98 2.12
CA ALA A 51 13.69 -12.95 0.67
C ALA A 51 13.06 -11.65 0.14
N ALA A 52 12.67 -10.70 1.01
CA ALA A 52 12.14 -9.40 0.59
C ALA A 52 13.11 -8.67 -0.34
N ASP A 53 12.55 -7.98 -1.37
CA ASP A 53 13.35 -7.23 -2.34
C ASP A 53 13.89 -5.92 -1.77
N ALA A 54 13.13 -5.33 -0.83
CA ALA A 54 13.55 -4.15 -0.09
C ALA A 54 13.19 -4.28 1.40
N SER A 55 14.09 -3.82 2.27
CA SER A 55 13.87 -3.77 3.72
C SER A 55 14.19 -2.39 4.26
N PHE A 56 13.25 -1.81 5.01
CA PHE A 56 13.45 -0.51 5.62
C PHE A 56 14.16 -0.61 6.96
N LEU A 57 15.25 0.10 7.10
CA LEU A 57 16.04 0.21 8.33
C LEU A 57 15.76 1.56 8.97
N ARG A 58 15.23 1.54 10.20
CA ARG A 58 14.99 2.78 10.97
C ARG A 58 16.30 3.51 11.27
N SER A 59 16.26 4.82 11.20
CA SER A 59 17.34 5.67 11.71
C SER A 59 17.06 6.07 13.16
N ASN A 60 18.10 6.45 13.89
CA ASN A 60 17.97 7.00 15.24
C ASN A 60 17.27 8.37 15.28
N LYS A 61 16.89 8.93 14.14
CA LYS A 61 16.29 10.27 13.99
C LYS A 61 14.75 10.27 13.91
N GLY A 62 14.10 9.16 14.27
CA GLY A 62 12.65 9.04 14.31
C GLY A 62 12.13 7.76 13.63
N GLU A 63 10.90 7.38 13.96
CA GLU A 63 10.29 6.11 13.49
C GLU A 63 9.95 6.10 12.00
N GLU A 64 9.73 7.27 11.41
CA GLU A 64 9.31 7.42 10.01
C GLU A 64 10.50 7.53 9.03
N ARG A 65 11.70 7.84 9.53
CA ARG A 65 12.90 8.05 8.72
C ARG A 65 13.87 6.90 8.83
N GLY A 66 14.55 6.62 7.72
CA GLY A 66 15.53 5.54 7.65
C GLY A 66 16.06 5.36 6.24
N GLU A 67 16.57 4.19 5.99
CA GLU A 67 17.16 3.80 4.73
C GLU A 67 16.56 2.48 4.24
N TRP A 68 16.37 2.37 2.93
CA TRP A 68 16.01 1.13 2.29
C TRP A 68 17.25 0.34 1.89
N ARG A 69 17.32 -0.89 2.36
CA ARG A 69 18.27 -1.87 1.84
C ARG A 69 17.59 -2.63 0.71
N LEU A 70 18.14 -2.53 -0.48
CA LEU A 70 17.60 -3.06 -1.73
C LEU A 70 18.41 -4.26 -2.20
N LYS A 71 17.74 -5.25 -2.79
CA LYS A 71 18.41 -6.23 -3.65
C LYS A 71 18.89 -5.58 -4.95
N PRO A 72 19.91 -6.12 -5.62
CA PRO A 72 20.49 -5.51 -6.82
C PRO A 72 19.50 -5.24 -7.95
N GLU A 73 18.51 -6.12 -8.16
CA GLU A 73 17.51 -5.99 -9.22
C GLU A 73 16.30 -5.12 -8.82
N MET A 74 16.20 -4.70 -7.55
CA MET A 74 15.08 -3.88 -7.08
C MET A 74 15.20 -2.45 -7.60
N PRO A 75 14.24 -1.96 -8.41
CA PRO A 75 14.24 -0.57 -8.83
C PRO A 75 13.85 0.34 -7.66
N SER A 76 14.35 1.58 -7.67
CA SER A 76 13.92 2.59 -6.68
C SER A 76 12.51 3.13 -6.95
N ARG A 77 11.97 2.87 -8.14
CA ARG A 77 10.62 3.29 -8.57
C ARG A 77 10.00 2.23 -9.47
N TRP A 78 8.71 1.95 -9.26
CA TRP A 78 7.93 1.06 -10.12
C TRP A 78 6.47 1.49 -10.14
N THR A 79 5.64 0.80 -10.93
CA THR A 79 4.22 1.13 -11.06
C THR A 79 3.37 -0.04 -10.60
N VAL A 80 2.32 0.26 -9.83
CA VAL A 80 1.23 -0.67 -9.52
C VAL A 80 -0.07 -0.20 -10.14
N LYS A 81 -0.95 -1.15 -10.43
CA LYS A 81 -2.22 -0.93 -11.11
C LYS A 81 -3.37 -1.09 -10.12
N PHE A 82 -4.35 -0.23 -10.26
CA PHE A 82 -5.63 -0.39 -9.62
C PHE A 82 -6.72 -0.13 -10.65
N ASP A 83 -7.57 -1.12 -10.88
CA ASP A 83 -8.66 -1.04 -11.83
C ASP A 83 -9.98 -1.30 -11.10
N TYR A 84 -10.93 -0.39 -11.26
CA TYR A 84 -12.28 -0.51 -10.73
C TYR A 84 -13.28 0.04 -11.74
N LYS A 85 -14.13 -0.81 -12.31
CA LYS A 85 -15.04 -0.46 -13.41
C LYS A 85 -14.26 0.24 -14.53
N GLU A 86 -14.61 1.48 -14.85
CA GLU A 86 -13.93 2.29 -15.89
C GLU A 86 -12.78 3.14 -15.33
N MET A 87 -12.49 3.04 -14.03
CA MET A 87 -11.37 3.73 -13.41
C MET A 87 -10.10 2.89 -13.52
N HIS A 88 -9.09 3.38 -14.22
CA HIS A 88 -7.81 2.72 -14.45
C HIS A 88 -6.67 3.58 -13.91
N LEU A 89 -6.23 3.29 -12.70
CA LEU A 89 -5.13 4.02 -12.06
C LEU A 89 -3.79 3.30 -12.25
N ARG A 90 -2.76 4.10 -12.50
CA ARG A 90 -1.36 3.67 -12.57
C ARG A 90 -0.58 4.52 -11.59
N MET A 91 -0.25 3.91 -10.44
CA MET A 91 0.38 4.61 -9.34
C MET A 91 1.86 4.29 -9.30
N ARG A 92 2.68 5.35 -9.37
CA ARG A 92 4.13 5.22 -9.25
C ARG A 92 4.52 5.18 -7.80
N LEU A 93 5.15 4.09 -7.39
CA LEU A 93 5.76 3.92 -6.08
C LEU A 93 7.23 4.32 -6.12
N ALA A 94 7.73 4.77 -4.97
CA ALA A 94 9.13 5.15 -4.82
C ALA A 94 9.63 4.86 -3.40
N LEU A 95 10.84 4.35 -3.30
CA LEU A 95 11.55 4.18 -2.04
C LEU A 95 12.36 5.45 -1.77
N THR A 96 12.03 6.10 -0.67
CA THR A 96 12.66 7.37 -0.24
C THR A 96 13.26 7.22 1.15
N SER A 97 13.68 8.30 1.78
CA SER A 97 14.14 8.26 3.17
C SER A 97 13.03 7.98 4.21
N PHE A 98 11.81 7.73 3.75
CA PHE A 98 10.66 7.39 4.59
C PHE A 98 10.23 5.93 4.37
N LYS A 99 9.58 5.34 5.39
CA LYS A 99 9.04 3.97 5.32
C LYS A 99 7.86 3.80 4.34
N HIS A 100 7.25 4.91 3.90
CA HIS A 100 6.12 4.87 2.97
C HIS A 100 6.59 4.64 1.53
N VAL A 101 5.82 3.86 0.79
CA VAL A 101 6.13 3.52 -0.61
C VAL A 101 5.34 4.35 -1.63
N GLY A 102 4.41 5.20 -1.16
CA GLY A 102 3.63 6.10 -2.01
C GLY A 102 2.17 5.69 -2.21
N ILE A 103 1.74 4.58 -1.68
CA ILE A 103 0.34 4.14 -1.70
C ILE A 103 -0.07 3.63 -0.31
N PHE A 104 -1.35 3.84 0.01
CA PHE A 104 -2.04 3.30 1.19
C PHE A 104 -3.15 2.37 0.69
N PRO A 105 -2.88 1.06 0.59
CA PRO A 105 -3.81 0.10 -0.03
C PRO A 105 -5.18 0.05 0.63
N GLU A 106 -5.26 0.32 1.92
CA GLU A 106 -6.51 0.41 2.69
C GLU A 106 -7.46 1.48 2.17
N GLN A 107 -6.97 2.46 1.41
CA GLN A 107 -7.78 3.51 0.80
C GLN A 107 -8.53 3.06 -0.45
N SER A 108 -8.27 1.85 -0.96
CA SER A 108 -8.93 1.35 -2.18
C SER A 108 -10.46 1.36 -2.07
N ALA A 109 -11.01 1.00 -0.90
CA ALA A 109 -12.45 1.06 -0.65
C ALA A 109 -13.00 2.49 -0.74
N ASN A 110 -12.24 3.49 -0.31
CA ASN A 110 -12.63 4.90 -0.45
C ASN A 110 -12.58 5.34 -1.91
N TRP A 111 -11.60 4.87 -2.71
CA TRP A 111 -11.54 5.18 -4.13
C TRP A 111 -12.72 4.60 -4.89
N GLU A 112 -13.13 3.36 -4.58
CA GLU A 112 -14.32 2.74 -5.13
C GLU A 112 -15.59 3.53 -4.77
N PHE A 113 -15.74 3.89 -3.49
CA PHE A 113 -16.86 4.70 -3.00
C PHE A 113 -16.93 6.07 -3.69
N ILE A 114 -15.79 6.76 -3.83
CA ILE A 114 -15.71 8.06 -4.52
C ILE A 114 -16.12 7.91 -5.98
N TYR A 115 -15.61 6.88 -6.66
CA TYR A 115 -15.97 6.61 -8.06
C TYR A 115 -17.47 6.42 -8.22
N ASP A 116 -18.07 5.53 -7.42
CA ASP A 116 -19.49 5.21 -7.51
C ASP A 116 -20.36 6.43 -7.19
N THR A 117 -20.02 7.17 -6.14
CA THR A 117 -20.74 8.38 -5.74
C THR A 117 -20.71 9.45 -6.85
N ILE A 118 -19.55 9.72 -7.44
CA ILE A 118 -19.41 10.68 -8.53
C ILE A 118 -20.21 10.24 -9.75
N HIS A 119 -20.18 8.95 -10.06
CA HIS A 119 -20.90 8.39 -11.20
C HIS A 119 -22.43 8.54 -11.03
N ASP A 120 -22.95 8.26 -9.84
CA ASP A 120 -24.38 8.38 -9.53
C ASP A 120 -24.83 9.85 -9.54
N LEU A 121 -24.06 10.77 -8.94
CA LEU A 121 -24.35 12.20 -8.98
C LEU A 121 -24.38 12.74 -10.43
N ARG A 122 -23.53 12.25 -11.31
CA ARG A 122 -23.55 12.63 -12.73
C ARG A 122 -24.81 12.13 -13.45
N LYS A 123 -25.29 10.94 -13.12
CA LYS A 123 -26.58 10.44 -13.64
C LYS A 123 -27.76 11.29 -13.19
N GLU A 124 -27.67 11.89 -12.00
CA GLU A 124 -28.67 12.83 -11.47
C GLU A 124 -28.54 14.25 -12.05
N GLY A 125 -27.61 14.47 -12.99
CA GLY A 125 -27.41 15.75 -13.67
C GLY A 125 -26.40 16.69 -13.01
N ILE A 126 -25.69 16.23 -11.97
CA ILE A 126 -24.62 17.00 -11.31
C ILE A 126 -23.30 16.75 -12.04
N GLU A 127 -22.99 17.58 -13.02
CA GLU A 127 -21.78 17.41 -13.85
C GLU A 127 -20.47 17.63 -13.09
N ARG A 128 -20.46 18.52 -12.11
CA ARG A 128 -19.26 18.90 -11.34
C ARG A 128 -19.50 18.75 -9.83
N PRO A 129 -19.48 17.51 -9.32
CA PRO A 129 -19.62 17.29 -7.88
C PRO A 129 -18.43 17.90 -7.12
N LYS A 130 -18.74 18.49 -5.96
CA LYS A 130 -17.71 19.03 -5.06
C LYS A 130 -17.28 17.92 -4.10
N VAL A 131 -15.98 17.79 -3.89
CA VAL A 131 -15.40 16.82 -2.97
C VAL A 131 -14.64 17.54 -1.86
N LEU A 132 -14.91 17.15 -0.61
CA LEU A 132 -14.16 17.59 0.55
C LEU A 132 -13.37 16.40 1.08
N ASN A 133 -12.07 16.53 1.16
CA ASN A 133 -11.18 15.57 1.82
C ASN A 133 -10.65 16.20 3.12
N LEU A 134 -10.90 15.52 4.25
CA LEU A 134 -10.56 15.98 5.59
C LEU A 134 -9.36 15.23 6.13
#